data_9212f4327fd7dc4d901eb889b9caa991
#
_entry.id   9212f4327fd7dc4d901eb889b9caa991
#
_cell.length_a   1.000
_cell.length_b   1.000
_cell.length_c   1.000
_cell.angle_alpha   90.00
_cell.angle_beta   90.00
_cell.angle_gamma   90.00
#
_symmetry.space_group_name_H-M   'P 1'
#
loop_
_entity.id
_entity.type
_entity.pdbx_description
1 polymer ?
#
loop_
_entity_poly.entity_id
_entity_poly.type
_entity_poly.pdbx_seq_one_letter_code
_entity_poly.pdbx_strand_id
1 'polypeptide(L)'
;VLGLNGTPEAGDVLNVVETEAQAREIAEYRQKAAKDKLAAAGAATTLDQLLAKAKADENVKELPILVKADVQGSAEAIIQAMEKIGNEEVRVRVLHSGVGAITETDIGLAEASGAPVIGFNVRANAPARNSANQKGVEIRYYSVIYDLVDDVKAAASGLLSAEVRENFIGYAEIREVFKVSGVGKVAGCLVTEGVARRSAGVRLL
;
A
#
# COMPACT_ATOMS: atom_id res chain seq x y z
N VAL A 1 15.64 26.43 19.03
CA VAL A 1 15.31 27.71 18.40
C VAL A 1 13.91 28.08 18.82
N LEU A 2 13.73 29.30 19.30
CA LEU A 2 12.43 29.84 19.78
C LEU A 2 12.02 31.00 18.86
N GLY A 3 10.71 31.28 18.78
CA GLY A 3 10.16 32.43 18.06
C GLY A 3 9.97 32.23 16.55
N LEU A 4 9.91 31.01 16.09
CA LEU A 4 9.53 30.71 14.71
C LEU A 4 8.00 30.84 14.51
N ASN A 5 7.58 31.43 13.40
CA ASN A 5 6.16 31.58 13.04
C ASN A 5 5.52 30.30 12.49
N GLY A 6 6.30 29.24 12.30
CA GLY A 6 5.85 27.93 11.84
C GLY A 6 6.67 26.82 12.47
N THR A 7 6.22 25.59 12.30
CA THR A 7 6.94 24.40 12.77
C THR A 7 7.80 23.87 11.62
N PRO A 8 9.15 23.89 11.73
CA PRO A 8 10.00 23.28 10.71
C PRO A 8 9.91 21.77 10.79
N GLU A 9 10.12 21.11 9.66
CA GLU A 9 10.18 19.66 9.56
C GLU A 9 11.62 19.16 9.72
N ALA A 10 11.76 17.86 10.00
CA ALA A 10 13.07 17.22 10.09
C ALA A 10 13.77 17.27 8.71
N GLY A 11 15.00 17.78 8.69
CA GLY A 11 15.77 17.98 7.45
C GLY A 11 15.64 19.36 6.83
N ASP A 12 14.78 20.23 7.35
CA ASP A 12 14.69 21.61 6.88
C ASP A 12 15.98 22.39 7.11
N VAL A 13 16.34 23.21 6.13
CA VAL A 13 17.54 24.04 6.20
C VAL A 13 17.25 25.36 6.92
N LEU A 14 17.90 25.56 8.07
CA LEU A 14 17.85 26.80 8.81
C LEU A 14 18.89 27.78 8.25
N ASN A 15 18.45 28.91 7.69
CA ASN A 15 19.31 30.00 7.26
C ASN A 15 19.19 31.17 8.23
N VAL A 16 20.32 31.74 8.58
CA VAL A 16 20.41 32.98 9.37
C VAL A 16 20.65 34.12 8.40
N VAL A 17 19.88 35.20 8.52
CA VAL A 17 19.94 36.37 7.67
C VAL A 17 20.04 37.62 8.54
N GLU A 18 20.52 38.75 7.99
CA GLU A 18 20.80 39.97 8.74
C GLU A 18 19.52 40.73 9.14
N THR A 19 18.48 40.64 8.32
CA THR A 19 17.22 41.37 8.55
C THR A 19 15.99 40.52 8.46
N GLU A 20 14.94 40.88 9.20
CA GLU A 20 13.63 40.20 9.12
C GLU A 20 12.99 40.29 7.72
N ALA A 21 13.21 41.41 7.02
CA ALA A 21 12.70 41.57 5.66
C ALA A 21 13.27 40.54 4.70
N GLN A 22 14.58 40.29 4.77
CA GLN A 22 15.22 39.19 3.98
C GLN A 22 14.70 37.82 4.37
N ALA A 23 14.49 37.59 5.67
CA ALA A 23 13.93 36.31 6.12
C ALA A 23 12.53 36.04 5.50
N ARG A 24 11.69 37.08 5.50
CA ARG A 24 10.34 37.02 4.95
C ARG A 24 10.35 36.79 3.43
N GLU A 25 11.19 37.54 2.71
CA GLU A 25 11.33 37.40 1.25
C GLU A 25 11.77 35.96 0.84
N ILE A 26 12.76 35.42 1.55
CA ILE A 26 13.23 34.05 1.31
C ILE A 26 12.15 33.01 1.63
N ALA A 27 11.40 33.20 2.73
CA ALA A 27 10.31 32.29 3.10
C ALA A 27 9.17 32.30 2.07
N GLU A 28 8.76 33.51 1.62
CA GLU A 28 7.74 33.68 0.57
C GLU A 28 8.18 33.03 -0.76
N TYR A 29 9.45 33.26 -1.16
CA TYR A 29 10.01 32.65 -2.36
C TYR A 29 9.98 31.10 -2.29
N ARG A 30 10.40 30.52 -1.16
CA ARG A 30 10.38 29.07 -0.95
C ARG A 30 8.97 28.50 -0.96
N GLN A 31 8.01 29.16 -0.29
CA GLN A 31 6.62 28.77 -0.30
C GLN A 31 6.03 28.79 -1.72
N LYS A 32 6.32 29.86 -2.47
CA LYS A 32 5.90 29.97 -3.86
C LYS A 32 6.51 28.88 -4.73
N ALA A 33 7.82 28.66 -4.62
CA ALA A 33 8.51 27.61 -5.38
C ALA A 33 7.97 26.20 -5.06
N ALA A 34 7.67 25.89 -3.80
CA ALA A 34 7.06 24.65 -3.39
C ALA A 34 5.64 24.48 -3.97
N LYS A 35 4.83 25.55 -3.93
CA LYS A 35 3.49 25.58 -4.50
C LYS A 35 3.50 25.42 -6.02
N ASP A 36 4.41 26.13 -6.69
CA ASP A 36 4.58 26.05 -8.16
C ASP A 36 5.06 24.66 -8.58
N LYS A 37 5.93 24.01 -7.80
CA LYS A 37 6.39 22.64 -8.01
C LYS A 37 5.25 21.62 -7.86
N LEU A 38 4.41 21.78 -6.84
CA LEU A 38 3.21 20.96 -6.65
C LEU A 38 2.19 21.16 -7.79
N ALA A 39 1.97 22.40 -8.21
CA ALA A 39 1.09 22.73 -9.32
C ALA A 39 1.61 22.19 -10.64
N ALA A 40 2.93 22.28 -10.90
CA ALA A 40 3.57 21.71 -12.08
C ALA A 40 3.49 20.18 -12.11
N ALA A 41 3.65 19.52 -10.95
CA ALA A 41 3.49 18.07 -10.85
C ALA A 41 2.04 17.62 -11.13
N GLY A 42 1.04 18.43 -10.76
CA GLY A 42 -0.36 18.18 -11.08
C GLY A 42 -0.74 18.53 -12.54
N ALA A 43 -0.11 19.54 -13.13
CA ALA A 43 -0.43 20.01 -14.48
C ALA A 43 0.30 19.23 -15.59
N ALA A 44 1.41 18.57 -15.26
CA ALA A 44 2.21 17.82 -16.24
C ALA A 44 1.58 16.46 -16.65
N THR A 45 0.51 16.04 -16.00
CA THR A 45 -0.15 14.77 -16.31
C THR A 45 -1.23 15.04 -17.35
N THR A 46 -0.97 14.76 -18.61
CA THR A 46 -1.99 14.81 -19.66
C THR A 46 -3.09 13.80 -19.39
N LEU A 47 -4.31 14.06 -19.90
CA LEU A 47 -5.45 13.14 -19.75
C LEU A 47 -5.10 11.72 -20.20
N ASP A 48 -4.31 11.58 -21.26
CA ASP A 48 -3.81 10.30 -21.76
C ASP A 48 -2.87 9.60 -20.76
N GLN A 49 -2.02 10.35 -20.08
CA GLN A 49 -1.15 9.82 -19.03
C GLN A 49 -1.93 9.45 -17.76
N LEU A 50 -3.00 10.21 -17.43
CA LEU A 50 -3.92 9.85 -16.34
C LEU A 50 -4.67 8.58 -16.67
N LEU A 51 -5.17 8.44 -17.91
CA LEU A 51 -5.84 7.21 -18.36
C LEU A 51 -4.88 6.01 -18.44
N ALA A 52 -3.65 6.23 -18.88
CA ALA A 52 -2.62 5.18 -18.89
C ALA A 52 -2.24 4.75 -17.47
N LYS A 53 -2.09 5.71 -16.52
CA LYS A 53 -1.89 5.40 -15.10
C LYS A 53 -3.09 4.69 -14.50
N ALA A 54 -4.31 5.15 -14.73
CA ALA A 54 -5.52 4.51 -14.24
C ALA A 54 -5.63 3.05 -14.74
N LYS A 55 -5.29 2.78 -16.01
CA LYS A 55 -5.25 1.42 -16.55
C LYS A 55 -4.13 0.55 -15.98
N ALA A 56 -2.98 1.13 -15.66
CA ALA A 56 -1.88 0.43 -15.01
C ALA A 56 -2.21 0.14 -13.53
N ASP A 57 -2.88 1.08 -12.85
CA ASP A 57 -3.30 0.94 -11.45
C ASP A 57 -4.55 0.03 -11.28
N GLU A 58 -5.30 -0.25 -12.35
CA GLU A 58 -6.48 -1.14 -12.30
C GLU A 58 -6.15 -2.57 -11.85
N ASN A 59 -4.91 -3.01 -12.01
CA ASN A 59 -4.44 -4.32 -11.58
C ASN A 59 -3.71 -4.31 -10.23
N VAL A 60 -3.42 -3.13 -9.67
CA VAL A 60 -2.72 -2.99 -8.38
C VAL A 60 -3.74 -2.86 -7.27
N LYS A 61 -3.75 -3.82 -6.36
CA LYS A 61 -4.58 -3.75 -5.16
C LYS A 61 -3.91 -2.84 -4.15
N GLU A 62 -4.61 -1.80 -3.72
CA GLU A 62 -4.12 -0.89 -2.69
C GLU A 62 -4.65 -1.27 -1.31
N LEU A 63 -3.76 -1.30 -0.32
CA LEU A 63 -4.10 -1.40 1.09
C LEU A 63 -3.97 0.00 1.72
N PRO A 64 -5.09 0.75 1.83
CA PRO A 64 -5.05 2.08 2.45
C PRO A 64 -4.93 1.94 3.96
N ILE A 65 -4.11 2.78 4.60
CA ILE A 65 -3.96 2.85 6.06
C ILE A 65 -3.86 4.30 6.53
N LEU A 66 -4.31 4.57 7.76
CA LEU A 66 -4.00 5.81 8.48
C LEU A 66 -3.03 5.51 9.62
N VAL A 67 -2.08 6.41 9.86
CA VAL A 67 -1.05 6.24 10.89
C VAL A 67 -1.08 7.42 11.86
N LYS A 68 -1.16 7.12 13.16
CA LYS A 68 -0.95 8.09 14.25
C LYS A 68 0.15 7.58 15.16
N ALA A 69 1.11 8.43 15.46
CA ALA A 69 2.26 8.09 16.28
C ALA A 69 2.46 9.09 17.43
N ASP A 70 3.28 8.72 18.39
CA ASP A 70 3.64 9.55 19.54
C ASP A 70 4.53 10.73 19.13
N VAL A 71 5.44 10.51 18.19
CA VAL A 71 6.40 11.53 17.70
C VAL A 71 6.55 11.46 16.18
N GLN A 72 7.03 12.56 15.61
CA GLN A 72 7.21 12.71 14.16
C GLN A 72 8.15 11.63 13.58
N GLY A 73 9.28 11.37 14.26
CA GLY A 73 10.24 10.36 13.82
C GLY A 73 9.66 8.94 13.75
N SER A 74 8.75 8.59 14.67
CA SER A 74 8.02 7.30 14.62
C SER A 74 7.10 7.25 13.40
N ALA A 75 6.37 8.32 13.12
CA ALA A 75 5.48 8.40 11.96
C ALA A 75 6.26 8.26 10.65
N GLU A 76 7.37 8.97 10.49
CA GLU A 76 8.24 8.91 9.31
C GLU A 76 8.86 7.52 9.12
N ALA A 77 9.35 6.90 10.19
CA ALA A 77 9.91 5.55 10.14
C ALA A 77 8.85 4.52 9.70
N ILE A 78 7.61 4.66 10.17
CA ILE A 78 6.50 3.79 9.78
C ILE A 78 6.17 4.00 8.30
N ILE A 79 6.05 5.25 7.83
CA ILE A 79 5.76 5.56 6.42
C ILE A 79 6.83 4.92 5.51
N GLN A 80 8.11 5.13 5.82
CA GLN A 80 9.21 4.55 5.05
C GLN A 80 9.20 3.01 5.07
N ALA A 81 8.78 2.40 6.18
CA ALA A 81 8.64 0.96 6.26
C ALA A 81 7.45 0.46 5.41
N MET A 82 6.33 1.18 5.41
CA MET A 82 5.13 0.85 4.62
C MET A 82 5.40 0.97 3.11
N GLU A 83 6.13 2.00 2.67
CA GLU A 83 6.52 2.18 1.26
C GLU A 83 7.36 1.03 0.70
N LYS A 84 8.09 0.33 1.59
CA LYS A 84 8.87 -0.87 1.23
C LYS A 84 8.05 -2.15 1.19
N ILE A 85 6.81 -2.10 1.72
CA ILE A 85 5.89 -3.23 1.69
C ILE A 85 5.04 -3.09 0.44
N GLY A 86 5.33 -3.88 -0.55
CA GLY A 86 4.57 -3.89 -1.77
C GLY A 86 5.32 -4.59 -2.88
N ASN A 87 4.59 -4.95 -3.89
CA ASN A 87 5.09 -5.50 -5.15
C ASN A 87 4.28 -4.91 -6.31
N GLU A 88 4.40 -5.51 -7.48
CA GLU A 88 3.68 -5.05 -8.68
C GLU A 88 2.15 -5.24 -8.58
N GLU A 89 1.68 -6.13 -7.70
CA GLU A 89 0.25 -6.45 -7.53
C GLU A 89 -0.41 -5.79 -6.32
N VAL A 90 0.35 -5.49 -5.25
CA VAL A 90 -0.18 -4.93 -4.00
C VAL A 90 0.71 -3.79 -3.51
N ARG A 91 0.09 -2.67 -3.16
CA ARG A 91 0.75 -1.49 -2.60
C ARG A 91 0.10 -1.09 -1.28
N VAL A 92 0.91 -0.80 -0.27
CA VAL A 92 0.43 -0.15 0.96
C VAL A 92 0.44 1.35 0.75
N ARG A 93 -0.70 2.00 0.99
CA ARG A 93 -0.86 3.44 0.83
C ARG A 93 -1.19 4.11 2.15
N VAL A 94 -0.26 4.90 2.67
CA VAL A 94 -0.52 5.75 3.83
C VAL A 94 -1.32 6.98 3.37
N LEU A 95 -2.61 7.01 3.69
CA LEU A 95 -3.50 8.11 3.30
C LEU A 95 -3.27 9.38 4.12
N HIS A 96 -3.03 9.18 5.40
CA HIS A 96 -2.75 10.26 6.34
C HIS A 96 -1.84 9.77 7.45
N SER A 97 -0.91 10.63 7.85
CA SER A 97 -0.08 10.40 9.03
C SER A 97 -0.09 11.63 9.93
N GLY A 98 0.00 11.41 11.24
CA GLY A 98 0.01 12.52 12.18
C GLY A 98 0.54 12.12 13.55
N VAL A 99 0.86 13.14 14.35
CA VAL A 99 1.36 12.97 15.72
C VAL A 99 0.23 13.22 16.72
N GLY A 100 0.22 12.46 17.79
CA GLY A 100 -0.73 12.57 18.90
C GLY A 100 -1.85 11.53 18.87
N ALA A 101 -2.83 11.69 19.76
CA ALA A 101 -3.94 10.76 19.92
C ALA A 101 -4.80 10.67 18.66
N ILE A 102 -5.40 9.50 18.45
CA ILE A 102 -6.38 9.30 17.38
C ILE A 102 -7.66 10.06 17.72
N THR A 103 -8.12 10.88 16.79
CA THR A 103 -9.29 11.75 16.93
C THR A 103 -10.48 11.25 16.11
N GLU A 104 -11.65 11.82 16.36
CA GLU A 104 -12.86 11.51 15.59
C GLU A 104 -12.72 11.86 14.09
N THR A 105 -11.96 12.92 13.78
CA THR A 105 -11.67 13.31 12.40
C THR A 105 -10.85 12.24 11.67
N ASP A 106 -9.89 11.61 12.36
CA ASP A 106 -9.12 10.50 11.80
C ASP A 106 -10.02 9.30 11.49
N ILE A 107 -10.99 9.02 12.37
CA ILE A 107 -11.99 7.95 12.16
C ILE A 107 -12.90 8.26 10.97
N GLY A 108 -13.34 9.53 10.81
CA GLY A 108 -14.13 9.93 9.65
C GLY A 108 -13.40 9.77 8.33
N LEU A 109 -12.11 10.09 8.29
CA LEU A 109 -11.27 9.86 7.12
C LEU A 109 -11.07 8.37 6.84
N ALA A 110 -10.85 7.58 7.88
CA ALA A 110 -10.69 6.14 7.79
C ALA A 110 -11.94 5.45 7.24
N GLU A 111 -13.13 5.83 7.73
CA GLU A 111 -14.43 5.35 7.23
C GLU A 111 -14.60 5.66 5.74
N ALA A 112 -14.41 6.93 5.35
CA ALA A 112 -14.56 7.37 3.96
C ALA A 112 -13.63 6.64 2.98
N SER A 113 -12.49 6.16 3.47
CA SER A 113 -11.46 5.49 2.67
C SER A 113 -11.44 3.97 2.83
N GLY A 114 -12.29 3.42 3.71
CA GLY A 114 -12.27 1.99 4.04
C GLY A 114 -10.94 1.51 4.67
N ALA A 115 -10.21 2.41 5.33
CA ALA A 115 -8.87 2.17 5.82
C ALA A 115 -8.86 1.88 7.33
N PRO A 116 -8.06 0.94 7.84
CA PRO A 116 -7.81 0.80 9.27
C PRO A 116 -6.95 1.96 9.79
N VAL A 117 -7.10 2.27 11.09
CA VAL A 117 -6.29 3.27 11.78
C VAL A 117 -5.24 2.57 12.63
N ILE A 118 -3.99 2.93 12.42
CA ILE A 118 -2.84 2.41 13.16
C ILE A 118 -2.42 3.44 14.20
N GLY A 119 -2.45 3.07 15.47
CA GLY A 119 -1.93 3.86 16.59
C GLY A 119 -0.60 3.28 17.08
N PHE A 120 0.50 4.00 16.88
CA PHE A 120 1.82 3.62 17.38
C PHE A 120 2.16 4.43 18.63
N ASN A 121 2.26 3.74 19.77
CA ASN A 121 2.45 4.34 21.10
C ASN A 121 1.38 5.37 21.49
N VAL A 122 0.26 5.44 20.80
CA VAL A 122 -0.84 6.37 21.07
C VAL A 122 -2.15 5.62 21.23
N ARG A 123 -3.14 6.28 21.80
CA ARG A 123 -4.50 5.74 21.98
C ARG A 123 -5.54 6.65 21.35
N ALA A 124 -6.68 6.07 21.01
CA ALA A 124 -7.84 6.85 20.61
C ALA A 124 -8.49 7.52 21.83
N ASN A 125 -8.90 8.77 21.67
CA ASN A 125 -9.72 9.45 22.67
C ASN A 125 -11.13 8.82 22.75
N ALA A 126 -11.90 9.14 23.79
CA ALA A 126 -13.20 8.52 24.00
C ALA A 126 -14.19 8.77 22.85
N PRO A 127 -14.32 9.99 22.28
CA PRO A 127 -15.14 10.25 21.11
C PRO A 127 -14.73 9.40 19.90
N ALA A 128 -13.41 9.31 19.61
CA ALA A 128 -12.91 8.53 18.48
C ALA A 128 -13.21 7.03 18.63
N ARG A 129 -13.07 6.45 19.84
CA ARG A 129 -13.42 5.05 20.07
C ARG A 129 -14.91 4.78 19.85
N ASN A 130 -15.77 5.67 20.33
CA ASN A 130 -17.22 5.55 20.13
C ASN A 130 -17.57 5.66 18.64
N SER A 131 -16.99 6.63 17.94
CA SER A 131 -17.16 6.82 16.51
C SER A 131 -16.66 5.61 15.70
N ALA A 132 -15.50 5.06 16.04
CA ALA A 132 -14.94 3.87 15.40
C ALA A 132 -15.86 2.65 15.55
N ASN A 133 -16.40 2.42 16.77
CA ASN A 133 -17.33 1.33 17.01
C ASN A 133 -18.65 1.49 16.25
N GLN A 134 -19.17 2.70 16.15
CA GLN A 134 -20.41 2.99 15.41
C GLN A 134 -20.25 2.82 13.90
N LYS A 135 -19.08 3.23 13.38
CA LYS A 135 -18.77 3.23 11.95
C LYS A 135 -18.08 1.96 11.47
N GLY A 136 -17.75 1.04 12.37
CA GLY A 136 -17.07 -0.22 12.06
C GLY A 136 -15.62 -0.02 11.60
N VAL A 137 -14.97 1.10 12.00
CA VAL A 137 -13.58 1.37 11.67
C VAL A 137 -12.67 0.61 12.62
N GLU A 138 -11.76 -0.18 12.07
CA GLU A 138 -10.78 -0.94 12.84
C GLU A 138 -9.64 -0.02 13.31
N ILE A 139 -9.33 -0.08 14.62
CA ILE A 139 -8.17 0.60 15.21
C ILE A 139 -7.22 -0.46 15.75
N ARG A 140 -5.99 -0.47 15.24
CA ARG A 140 -4.92 -1.35 15.72
C ARG A 140 -3.85 -0.56 16.45
N TYR A 141 -3.38 -1.10 17.59
CA TYR A 141 -2.38 -0.44 18.42
C TYR A 141 -1.09 -1.24 18.46
N TYR A 142 0.02 -0.55 18.23
CA TYR A 142 1.36 -1.14 18.25
C TYR A 142 2.30 -0.31 19.12
N SER A 143 3.27 -0.96 19.70
CA SER A 143 4.40 -0.36 20.42
C SER A 143 5.76 -0.81 19.87
N VAL A 144 5.76 -1.82 19.01
CA VAL A 144 6.95 -2.33 18.31
C VAL A 144 6.72 -2.21 16.81
N ILE A 145 7.66 -1.57 16.09
CA ILE A 145 7.51 -1.31 14.66
C ILE A 145 7.53 -2.59 13.82
N TYR A 146 8.26 -3.61 14.27
CA TYR A 146 8.33 -4.89 13.56
C TYR A 146 7.01 -5.64 13.57
N ASP A 147 6.28 -5.63 14.69
CA ASP A 147 4.97 -6.26 14.79
C ASP A 147 3.98 -5.59 13.84
N LEU A 148 4.02 -4.25 13.75
CA LEU A 148 3.22 -3.47 12.82
C LEU A 148 3.54 -3.83 11.36
N VAL A 149 4.83 -3.90 11.02
CA VAL A 149 5.30 -4.23 9.67
C VAL A 149 4.87 -5.65 9.28
N ASP A 150 4.98 -6.60 10.18
CA ASP A 150 4.63 -8.00 9.91
C ASP A 150 3.11 -8.18 9.75
N ASP A 151 2.30 -7.51 10.56
CA ASP A 151 0.84 -7.51 10.42
C ASP A 151 0.39 -6.88 9.09
N VAL A 152 0.98 -5.75 8.71
CA VAL A 152 0.67 -5.10 7.42
C VAL A 152 1.13 -5.95 6.24
N LYS A 153 2.29 -6.62 6.33
CA LYS A 153 2.72 -7.59 5.32
C LYS A 153 1.75 -8.75 5.18
N ALA A 154 1.28 -9.29 6.31
CA ALA A 154 0.30 -10.37 6.32
C ALA A 154 -1.02 -9.92 5.67
N ALA A 155 -1.51 -8.72 5.99
CA ALA A 155 -2.71 -8.15 5.38
C ALA A 155 -2.54 -7.92 3.87
N ALA A 156 -1.40 -7.36 3.44
CA ALA A 156 -1.07 -7.17 2.03
C ALA A 156 -0.97 -8.51 1.27
N SER A 157 -0.37 -9.52 1.91
CA SER A 157 -0.26 -10.89 1.36
C SER A 157 -1.64 -11.53 1.14
N GLY A 158 -2.60 -11.25 2.02
CA GLY A 158 -3.99 -11.70 1.87
C GLY A 158 -4.73 -11.09 0.67
N LEU A 159 -4.22 -9.98 0.14
CA LEU A 159 -4.76 -9.35 -1.07
C LEU A 159 -4.16 -9.91 -2.37
N LEU A 160 -3.07 -10.67 -2.32
CA LEU A 160 -2.45 -11.26 -3.51
C LEU A 160 -3.43 -12.19 -4.23
N SER A 161 -3.31 -12.24 -5.54
CA SER A 161 -4.03 -13.21 -6.34
C SER A 161 -3.47 -14.61 -6.10
N ALA A 162 -4.33 -15.63 -6.11
CA ALA A 162 -3.87 -17.01 -5.98
C ALA A 162 -2.98 -17.37 -7.17
N GLU A 163 -1.71 -17.65 -6.91
CA GLU A 163 -0.77 -18.12 -7.93
C GLU A 163 -0.99 -19.63 -8.14
N VAL A 164 -1.29 -19.99 -9.37
CA VAL A 164 -1.37 -21.40 -9.74
C VAL A 164 0.05 -21.92 -9.95
N ARG A 165 0.58 -22.67 -8.98
CA ARG A 165 1.87 -23.35 -9.12
C ARG A 165 1.66 -24.73 -9.72
N GLU A 166 2.23 -24.95 -10.88
CA GLU A 166 2.28 -26.25 -11.50
C GLU A 166 3.44 -27.06 -10.92
N ASN A 167 3.12 -28.15 -10.24
CA ASN A 167 4.12 -29.12 -9.82
C ASN A 167 4.22 -30.20 -10.89
N PHE A 168 5.32 -30.22 -11.60
CA PHE A 168 5.60 -31.27 -12.58
C PHE A 168 5.69 -32.63 -11.90
N ILE A 169 4.91 -33.60 -12.36
CA ILE A 169 4.85 -34.95 -11.80
C ILE A 169 5.28 -36.04 -12.78
N GLY A 170 5.32 -35.77 -14.09
CA GLY A 170 5.78 -36.72 -15.09
C GLY A 170 5.43 -36.34 -16.51
N TYR A 171 6.03 -37.05 -17.45
CA TYR A 171 5.73 -36.98 -18.88
C TYR A 171 4.93 -38.17 -19.34
N ALA A 172 4.00 -37.93 -20.25
CA ALA A 172 3.26 -38.99 -20.96
C ALA A 172 3.26 -38.69 -22.45
N GLU A 173 3.75 -39.65 -23.26
CA GLU A 173 3.77 -39.55 -24.71
C GLU A 173 2.45 -40.06 -25.28
N ILE A 174 1.81 -39.27 -26.14
CA ILE A 174 0.58 -39.69 -26.83
C ILE A 174 0.97 -40.67 -27.93
N ARG A 175 0.51 -41.94 -27.82
CA ARG A 175 0.76 -42.98 -28.79
C ARG A 175 -0.31 -43.05 -29.86
N GLU A 176 -1.58 -42.90 -29.46
CA GLU A 176 -2.71 -43.02 -30.37
C GLU A 176 -3.90 -42.21 -29.89
N VAL A 177 -4.70 -41.69 -30.81
CA VAL A 177 -5.88 -40.90 -30.50
C VAL A 177 -7.13 -41.64 -31.02
N PHE A 178 -8.04 -41.95 -30.11
CA PHE A 178 -9.29 -42.66 -30.44
C PHE A 178 -10.47 -41.68 -30.38
N LYS A 179 -11.45 -41.92 -31.25
CA LYS A 179 -12.73 -41.21 -31.20
C LYS A 179 -13.76 -42.12 -30.56
N VAL A 180 -14.22 -41.74 -29.36
CA VAL A 180 -15.20 -42.53 -28.59
C VAL A 180 -16.55 -41.80 -28.63
N SER A 181 -17.61 -42.51 -29.05
CA SER A 181 -18.96 -41.96 -29.08
C SER A 181 -19.41 -41.53 -27.69
N GLY A 182 -19.89 -40.31 -27.53
CA GLY A 182 -20.35 -39.75 -26.24
C GLY A 182 -19.27 -39.11 -25.33
N VAL A 183 -17.96 -39.35 -25.60
CA VAL A 183 -16.86 -38.78 -24.81
C VAL A 183 -16.00 -37.84 -25.63
N GLY A 184 -15.93 -38.05 -26.95
CA GLY A 184 -15.08 -37.24 -27.83
C GLY A 184 -13.76 -37.93 -28.18
N LYS A 185 -12.67 -37.14 -28.31
CA LYS A 185 -11.34 -37.68 -28.58
C LYS A 185 -10.64 -38.08 -27.29
N VAL A 186 -10.14 -39.29 -27.23
CA VAL A 186 -9.40 -39.89 -26.10
C VAL A 186 -7.98 -40.22 -26.57
N ALA A 187 -6.98 -39.82 -25.85
CA ALA A 187 -5.58 -40.10 -26.14
C ALA A 187 -5.10 -41.31 -25.33
N GLY A 188 -4.57 -42.32 -26.02
CA GLY A 188 -3.81 -43.41 -25.41
C GLY A 188 -2.37 -42.92 -25.17
N CYS A 189 -1.95 -42.86 -23.92
CA CYS A 189 -0.65 -42.32 -23.54
C CYS A 189 0.23 -43.36 -22.85
N LEU A 190 1.54 -43.29 -23.10
CA LEU A 190 2.56 -44.01 -22.38
C LEU A 190 3.28 -43.09 -21.44
N VAL A 191 3.29 -43.37 -20.14
CA VAL A 191 4.06 -42.60 -19.16
C VAL A 191 5.54 -42.90 -19.37
N THR A 192 6.30 -41.87 -19.77
CA THR A 192 7.75 -42.00 -20.06
C THR A 192 8.59 -41.67 -18.86
N GLU A 193 8.12 -40.76 -17.99
CA GLU A 193 8.82 -40.32 -16.79
C GLU A 193 7.82 -39.94 -15.68
N GLY A 194 8.15 -40.25 -14.45
CA GLY A 194 7.35 -39.91 -13.27
C GLY A 194 6.05 -40.70 -13.16
N VAL A 195 4.97 -40.06 -12.77
CA VAL A 195 3.66 -40.69 -12.55
C VAL A 195 2.52 -39.88 -13.15
N ALA A 196 1.51 -40.56 -13.68
CA ALA A 196 0.25 -39.94 -14.08
C ALA A 196 -0.81 -40.17 -13.01
N ARG A 197 -1.46 -39.10 -12.52
CA ARG A 197 -2.54 -39.19 -11.54
C ARG A 197 -3.87 -38.82 -12.20
N ARG A 198 -4.94 -39.49 -11.83
CA ARG A 198 -6.28 -39.28 -12.41
C ARG A 198 -6.81 -37.86 -12.29
N SER A 199 -6.43 -37.14 -11.23
CA SER A 199 -6.84 -35.77 -10.95
C SER A 199 -5.82 -34.70 -11.35
N ALA A 200 -4.74 -35.11 -12.03
CA ALA A 200 -3.72 -34.16 -12.48
C ALA A 200 -4.17 -33.40 -13.72
N GLY A 201 -3.85 -32.11 -13.78
CA GLY A 201 -3.94 -31.31 -15.02
C GLY A 201 -2.92 -31.77 -16.04
N VAL A 202 -3.20 -31.59 -17.33
CA VAL A 202 -2.30 -31.95 -18.44
C VAL A 202 -2.01 -30.71 -19.27
N ARG A 203 -0.73 -30.46 -19.55
CA ARG A 203 -0.28 -29.46 -20.51
C ARG A 203 0.24 -30.19 -21.75
N LEU A 204 -0.27 -29.84 -22.92
CA LEU A 204 0.27 -30.28 -24.21
C LEU A 204 1.46 -29.40 -24.58
N LEU A 205 2.57 -29.99 -24.93
CA LEU A 205 3.80 -29.36 -25.41
C LEU A 205 3.87 -29.37 -26.93
#